data_d47729ac07180f521833d62355373635
#
_entry.id   d47729ac07180f521833d62355373635
#
_cell.length_a   1.000
_cell.length_b   1.000
_cell.length_c   1.000
_cell.angle_alpha   90.00
_cell.angle_beta   90.00
_cell.angle_gamma   90.00
#
_symmetry.space_group_name_H-M   'P 1'
#
loop_
_entity.id
_entity.type
_entity.pdbx_description
1 polymer ?
#
loop_
_entity_poly.entity_id
_entity_poly.type
_entity_poly.pdbx_seq_one_letter_code
_entity_poly.pdbx_strand_id
1 'polypeptide(L)'
;MSKRTKTSIVIIAAVIVIIVCLCAVLVLPGRNHKANHETITQAYENLLEESSLEGERKSQICYGSSEDIMVTESVIVQQTEEPFAILSTMTMETWDPGSSYQEKSKTKLDFYCEGGRDKSLHMYMREKNTEPGGEWIDYGKTDTRIETVVASYYGEPASSGSFDMLGNLRQCMKAAAESESITRKGNEYSVVIPDDRALICAIAVNQGLQSILASNGIDFDDLLSADESKMGEIAKSIELVIEINEDKMLPSGYKLDFTKTLEIMPGLFETESDNLGSLVINVAVKNYNAVSELDYTNYGGEEAFRKALVNAKTENEVYEQLVDKKYHLKLESWDFLLSQKDGSLSQETLDRLAEMFEPEISMGNNASAFNPNTLFCYFSSEYDKPEEMNLEQFLRYYPAFSECFEWTEEQEKKLLDSAVWKQTFGDMKMIDTPTPVRLFDPQELNKGLEYYAGIRIQDIPTWQEGRYVPEIDRYLNTTSDAGGAIFVPAAGSKENGKVVLQSAPDGEGSESVLTLQEKDGRYRILSYRIKKAE
;
A
#
# COMPACT_ATOMS: atom_id res chain seq x y z
N MET A 1 -27.25 9.47 79.87
CA MET A 1 -27.73 9.48 78.49
C MET A 1 -28.56 8.23 78.23
N SER A 2 -29.81 8.42 77.82
CA SER A 2 -30.73 7.33 77.54
C SER A 2 -30.31 6.52 76.35
N LYS A 3 -30.64 5.21 76.34
CA LYS A 3 -30.33 4.31 75.16
C LYS A 3 -30.80 4.91 73.83
N ARG A 4 -31.95 5.62 73.83
CA ARG A 4 -32.45 6.30 72.62
C ARG A 4 -31.55 7.43 72.12
N THR A 5 -30.93 8.21 73.04
CA THR A 5 -30.02 9.31 72.64
C THR A 5 -28.72 8.78 71.99
N LYS A 6 -28.20 7.60 72.44
CA LYS A 6 -27.02 6.98 71.83
C LYS A 6 -27.30 6.45 70.43
N THR A 7 -28.49 5.83 70.23
CA THR A 7 -28.90 5.32 68.90
C THR A 7 -29.11 6.47 67.88
N SER A 8 -29.71 7.58 68.28
CA SER A 8 -29.89 8.74 67.41
C SER A 8 -28.55 9.38 66.99
N ILE A 9 -27.55 9.45 67.90
CA ILE A 9 -26.22 9.98 67.58
C ILE A 9 -25.49 9.09 66.59
N VAL A 10 -25.59 7.76 66.72
CA VAL A 10 -24.99 6.81 65.80
C VAL A 10 -25.62 6.89 64.40
N ILE A 11 -26.94 7.03 64.32
CA ILE A 11 -27.61 7.17 63.03
C ILE A 11 -27.24 8.51 62.34
N ILE A 12 -27.15 9.60 63.09
CA ILE A 12 -26.76 10.91 62.53
C ILE A 12 -25.27 10.84 62.05
N ALA A 13 -24.39 10.23 62.79
CA ALA A 13 -23.01 10.05 62.39
C ALA A 13 -22.87 9.19 61.13
N ALA A 14 -23.62 8.08 61.02
CA ALA A 14 -23.67 7.26 59.83
C ALA A 14 -24.20 7.99 58.58
N VAL A 15 -25.25 8.79 58.76
CA VAL A 15 -25.79 9.62 57.65
C VAL A 15 -24.79 10.70 57.21
N ILE A 16 -24.09 11.34 58.14
CA ILE A 16 -23.04 12.31 57.80
C ILE A 16 -21.89 11.64 57.04
N VAL A 17 -21.44 10.45 57.46
CA VAL A 17 -20.41 9.68 56.75
C VAL A 17 -20.88 9.31 55.34
N ILE A 18 -22.11 8.86 55.16
CA ILE A 18 -22.68 8.54 53.86
C ILE A 18 -22.74 9.79 52.99
N ILE A 19 -23.19 10.95 53.51
CA ILE A 19 -23.23 12.20 52.77
C ILE A 19 -21.82 12.66 52.39
N VAL A 20 -20.83 12.55 53.29
CA VAL A 20 -19.43 12.91 52.98
C VAL A 20 -18.84 11.95 51.92
N CYS A 21 -19.13 10.65 52.03
CA CYS A 21 -18.71 9.69 50.97
C CYS A 21 -19.41 9.98 49.65
N LEU A 22 -20.70 10.28 49.63
CA LEU A 22 -21.43 10.66 48.41
C LEU A 22 -20.91 11.98 47.82
N CYS A 23 -20.64 12.99 48.64
CA CYS A 23 -20.00 14.22 48.17
C CYS A 23 -18.57 13.98 47.66
N ALA A 24 -17.79 13.13 48.32
CA ALA A 24 -16.46 12.75 47.82
C ALA A 24 -16.55 12.03 46.47
N VAL A 25 -17.49 11.08 46.31
CA VAL A 25 -17.70 10.35 45.06
C VAL A 25 -18.19 11.26 43.94
N LEU A 26 -18.98 12.30 44.22
CA LEU A 26 -19.50 13.23 43.23
C LEU A 26 -18.53 14.40 42.91
N VAL A 27 -17.67 14.79 43.85
CA VAL A 27 -16.77 15.95 43.68
C VAL A 27 -15.38 15.53 43.18
N LEU A 28 -14.89 14.33 43.54
CA LEU A 28 -13.58 13.85 43.10
C LEU A 28 -13.48 13.63 41.58
N PRO A 29 -14.49 13.04 40.89
CA PRO A 29 -14.43 12.92 39.44
C PRO A 29 -14.34 14.26 38.73
N GLY A 30 -15.15 15.25 39.15
CA GLY A 30 -15.16 16.59 38.53
C GLY A 30 -13.86 17.38 38.76
N ARG A 31 -13.20 17.22 39.92
CA ARG A 31 -11.87 17.79 40.18
C ARG A 31 -10.77 17.11 39.34
N ASN A 32 -10.81 15.80 39.24
CA ASN A 32 -9.87 15.07 38.43
C ASN A 32 -10.00 15.41 36.95
N HIS A 33 -11.21 15.53 36.42
CA HIS A 33 -11.46 15.92 35.06
C HIS A 33 -10.87 17.30 34.73
N LYS A 34 -11.14 18.30 35.57
CA LYS A 34 -10.61 19.66 35.40
C LYS A 34 -9.07 19.66 35.41
N ALA A 35 -8.45 18.94 36.37
CA ALA A 35 -6.98 18.84 36.44
C ALA A 35 -6.38 18.14 35.22
N ASN A 36 -7.02 17.08 34.71
CA ASN A 36 -6.59 16.38 33.50
C ASN A 36 -6.66 17.30 32.29
N HIS A 37 -7.77 18.04 32.13
CA HIS A 37 -7.94 18.98 31.04
C HIS A 37 -6.92 20.13 31.09
N GLU A 38 -6.64 20.68 32.27
CA GLU A 38 -5.61 21.72 32.46
C GLU A 38 -4.22 21.20 32.04
N THR A 39 -3.88 19.95 32.41
CA THR A 39 -2.60 19.32 32.03
C THR A 39 -2.49 19.16 30.52
N ILE A 40 -3.54 18.63 29.87
CA ILE A 40 -3.58 18.44 28.40
C ILE A 40 -3.48 19.79 27.69
N THR A 41 -4.24 20.79 28.11
CA THR A 41 -4.23 22.13 27.51
C THR A 41 -2.83 22.76 27.61
N GLN A 42 -2.21 22.70 28.79
CA GLN A 42 -0.86 23.24 28.96
C GLN A 42 0.17 22.50 28.09
N ALA A 43 0.07 21.16 28.01
CA ALA A 43 0.97 20.38 27.15
C ALA A 43 0.74 20.68 25.66
N TYR A 44 -0.50 20.97 25.25
CA TYR A 44 -0.80 21.41 23.89
C TYR A 44 -0.22 22.79 23.59
N GLU A 45 -0.42 23.76 24.49
CA GLU A 45 0.16 25.11 24.35
C GLU A 45 1.69 25.06 24.24
N ASN A 46 2.37 24.27 25.08
CA ASN A 46 3.80 24.06 25.00
C ASN A 46 4.23 23.40 23.69
N LEU A 47 3.44 22.44 23.18
CA LEU A 47 3.72 21.78 21.91
C LEU A 47 3.65 22.73 20.70
N LEU A 48 2.80 23.77 20.76
CA LEU A 48 2.72 24.75 19.69
C LEU A 48 3.99 25.60 19.55
N GLU A 49 4.79 25.73 20.62
CA GLU A 49 6.07 26.43 20.62
C GLU A 49 7.25 25.55 20.10
N GLU A 50 7.02 24.23 19.95
CA GLU A 50 8.05 23.34 19.47
C GLU A 50 8.20 23.44 17.95
N SER A 51 9.45 23.58 17.47
CA SER A 51 9.78 23.77 16.06
C SER A 51 10.49 22.59 15.40
N SER A 52 10.80 21.56 16.16
CA SER A 52 11.40 20.34 15.64
C SER A 52 11.16 19.15 16.56
N LEU A 53 11.20 17.94 16.00
CA LEU A 53 11.16 16.70 16.77
C LEU A 53 11.97 15.57 16.11
N GLU A 54 12.38 14.63 16.96
CA GLU A 54 12.81 13.30 16.59
C GLU A 54 11.89 12.28 17.25
N GLY A 55 11.39 11.31 16.48
CA GLY A 55 10.47 10.31 17.01
C GLY A 55 10.40 9.04 16.18
N GLU A 56 9.59 8.12 16.64
CA GLU A 56 9.29 6.86 15.98
C GLU A 56 7.78 6.65 15.93
N ARG A 57 7.26 6.27 14.76
CA ARG A 57 5.88 5.85 14.56
C ARG A 57 5.87 4.36 14.22
N LYS A 58 5.01 3.60 14.86
CA LYS A 58 4.72 2.21 14.54
C LYS A 58 3.26 2.06 14.20
N SER A 59 2.96 1.51 13.03
CA SER A 59 1.60 1.18 12.59
C SER A 59 1.48 -0.32 12.42
N GLN A 60 0.35 -0.85 12.84
CA GLN A 60 -0.05 -2.22 12.57
C GLN A 60 -1.38 -2.18 11.84
N ILE A 61 -1.42 -2.73 10.65
CA ILE A 61 -2.58 -2.75 9.76
C ILE A 61 -2.91 -4.21 9.48
N CYS A 62 -4.17 -4.59 9.70
CA CYS A 62 -4.71 -5.87 9.25
C CYS A 62 -5.85 -5.58 8.29
N TYR A 63 -5.87 -6.25 7.15
CA TYR A 63 -6.92 -6.11 6.15
C TYR A 63 -7.88 -7.31 6.24
N GLY A 64 -9.20 -7.02 6.32
CA GLY A 64 -10.25 -8.03 6.31
C GLY A 64 -10.53 -8.71 7.65
N SER A 65 -11.46 -9.66 7.61
CA SER A 65 -12.04 -10.34 8.79
C SER A 65 -11.17 -11.43 9.39
N SER A 66 -10.18 -11.88 8.68
CA SER A 66 -9.28 -12.93 9.13
C SER A 66 -7.85 -12.43 9.00
N GLU A 67 -7.01 -12.86 9.85
CA GLU A 67 -5.57 -12.63 10.01
C GLU A 67 -4.74 -12.67 8.71
N ASP A 68 -5.38 -12.39 7.54
CA ASP A 68 -4.92 -12.79 6.24
C ASP A 68 -3.79 -11.91 5.70
N ILE A 69 -3.81 -10.61 5.96
CA ILE A 69 -2.68 -9.74 5.58
C ILE A 69 -2.38 -8.79 6.74
N MET A 70 -1.19 -8.90 7.30
CA MET A 70 -0.70 -7.99 8.33
C MET A 70 0.46 -7.17 7.77
N VAL A 71 0.33 -5.85 7.85
CA VAL A 71 1.40 -4.91 7.54
C VAL A 71 1.85 -4.23 8.83
N THR A 72 3.13 -4.31 9.12
CA THR A 72 3.75 -3.56 10.22
C THR A 72 4.70 -2.54 9.64
N GLU A 73 4.46 -1.28 9.96
CA GLU A 73 5.34 -0.17 9.58
C GLU A 73 6.07 0.37 10.81
N SER A 74 7.34 0.68 10.64
CA SER A 74 8.12 1.44 11.61
C SER A 74 8.81 2.59 10.88
N VAL A 75 8.50 3.81 11.29
CA VAL A 75 9.04 5.04 10.68
C VAL A 75 9.81 5.81 11.73
N ILE A 76 11.09 6.04 11.48
CA ILE A 76 11.94 6.93 12.29
C ILE A 76 11.94 8.28 11.58
N VAL A 77 11.57 9.33 12.28
CA VAL A 77 11.37 10.67 11.72
C VAL A 77 12.28 11.67 12.41
N GLN A 78 12.89 12.52 11.62
CA GLN A 78 13.47 13.80 12.03
C GLN A 78 12.75 14.90 11.26
N GLN A 79 12.26 15.90 11.94
CA GLN A 79 11.46 16.97 11.36
C GLN A 79 11.87 18.34 11.90
N THR A 80 11.93 19.34 11.01
CA THR A 80 12.10 20.75 11.31
C THR A 80 10.96 21.56 10.71
N GLU A 81 10.62 22.70 11.33
CA GLU A 81 9.55 23.59 10.85
C GLU A 81 10.11 24.78 10.03
N GLU A 82 11.29 25.26 10.38
CA GLU A 82 11.90 26.44 9.74
C GLU A 82 13.40 26.21 9.45
N PRO A 83 13.75 25.79 8.24
CA PRO A 83 12.88 25.45 7.10
C PRO A 83 12.09 24.16 7.36
N PHE A 84 10.87 24.07 6.79
CA PHE A 84 10.11 22.83 6.89
C PHE A 84 10.82 21.72 6.10
N ALA A 85 11.22 20.69 6.79
CA ALA A 85 11.81 19.51 6.20
C ALA A 85 11.58 18.27 7.07
N ILE A 86 11.38 17.13 6.41
CA ILE A 86 11.24 15.82 7.05
C ILE A 86 12.23 14.86 6.41
N LEU A 87 13.02 14.19 7.23
CA LEU A 87 13.86 13.07 6.85
C LEU A 87 13.42 11.85 7.63
N SER A 88 13.01 10.80 6.93
CA SER A 88 12.54 9.59 7.57
C SER A 88 13.07 8.32 6.93
N THR A 89 13.17 7.27 7.74
CA THR A 89 13.41 5.90 7.28
C THR A 89 12.22 5.06 7.68
N MET A 90 11.54 4.49 6.72
CA MET A 90 10.44 3.55 6.91
C MET A 90 10.93 2.12 6.72
N THR A 91 10.49 1.24 7.59
CA THR A 91 10.60 -0.21 7.43
C THR A 91 9.18 -0.77 7.41
N MET A 92 8.82 -1.45 6.34
CA MET A 92 7.53 -2.11 6.20
C MET A 92 7.76 -3.62 6.14
N GLU A 93 7.06 -4.37 6.96
CA GLU A 93 7.02 -5.83 6.95
C GLU A 93 5.60 -6.27 6.63
N THR A 94 5.43 -7.03 5.55
CA THR A 94 4.14 -7.59 5.14
C THR A 94 4.17 -9.09 5.38
N TRP A 95 3.11 -9.61 5.96
CA TRP A 95 2.88 -11.01 6.16
C TRP A 95 1.51 -11.40 5.61
N ASP A 96 1.50 -12.40 4.74
CA ASP A 96 0.30 -12.98 4.14
C ASP A 96 0.27 -14.48 4.46
N PRO A 97 -0.51 -14.91 5.47
CA PRO A 97 -0.61 -16.33 5.85
C PRO A 97 -1.40 -17.16 4.86
N GLY A 98 -2.24 -16.54 4.00
CA GLY A 98 -3.03 -17.21 2.96
C GLY A 98 -2.22 -17.52 1.70
N SER A 99 -1.07 -16.85 1.51
CA SER A 99 -0.21 -17.13 0.38
C SER A 99 0.48 -18.50 0.55
N SER A 100 0.58 -19.27 -0.53
CA SER A 100 1.29 -20.55 -0.57
C SER A 100 2.77 -20.43 -0.16
N TYR A 101 3.29 -19.23 -0.05
CA TYR A 101 4.71 -18.94 0.22
C TYR A 101 5.01 -18.50 1.64
N GLN A 102 4.05 -18.20 2.51
CA GLN A 102 4.28 -17.75 3.92
C GLN A 102 5.46 -16.77 4.09
N GLU A 103 5.87 -16.10 3.03
CA GLU A 103 7.04 -15.23 3.06
C GLU A 103 6.70 -13.88 3.67
N LYS A 104 7.54 -13.47 4.62
CA LYS A 104 7.55 -12.11 5.13
C LYS A 104 8.36 -11.25 4.18
N SER A 105 7.72 -10.36 3.46
CA SER A 105 8.45 -9.34 2.73
C SER A 105 8.87 -8.21 3.68
N LYS A 106 10.04 -7.67 3.45
CA LYS A 106 10.57 -6.54 4.21
C LYS A 106 11.12 -5.49 3.27
N THR A 107 10.51 -4.31 3.28
CA THR A 107 10.95 -3.17 2.48
C THR A 107 11.47 -2.06 3.38
N LYS A 108 12.59 -1.46 3.00
CA LYS A 108 13.12 -0.25 3.63
C LYS A 108 13.15 0.89 2.63
N LEU A 109 12.58 2.02 3.03
CA LEU A 109 12.54 3.24 2.24
C LEU A 109 13.11 4.40 3.04
N ASP A 110 13.92 5.24 2.41
CA ASP A 110 14.19 6.58 2.91
C ASP A 110 13.26 7.55 2.19
N PHE A 111 12.74 8.49 2.94
CA PHE A 111 11.89 9.55 2.47
C PHE A 111 12.44 10.89 2.92
N TYR A 112 12.47 11.85 2.01
CA TYR A 112 12.81 13.22 2.32
C TYR A 112 11.82 14.17 1.65
N CYS A 113 11.35 15.15 2.38
CA CYS A 113 10.63 16.26 1.79
C CYS A 113 11.08 17.59 2.38
N GLU A 114 10.96 18.63 1.56
CA GLU A 114 11.25 20.02 1.95
C GLU A 114 10.28 20.99 1.27
N GLY A 115 10.06 22.15 1.87
CA GLY A 115 9.18 23.18 1.31
C GLY A 115 8.54 24.08 2.35
N GLY A 116 7.31 24.45 2.14
CA GLY A 116 6.47 25.18 3.10
C GLY A 116 5.28 24.32 3.50
N ARG A 117 4.92 24.34 4.78
CA ARG A 117 3.80 23.55 5.30
C ARG A 117 2.45 23.87 4.60
N ASP A 118 2.28 25.12 4.22
CA ASP A 118 1.13 25.69 3.51
C ASP A 118 1.31 25.76 1.99
N LYS A 119 2.36 25.11 1.45
CA LYS A 119 2.72 25.10 0.03
C LYS A 119 3.08 23.69 -0.39
N SER A 120 3.13 23.47 -1.71
CA SER A 120 3.60 22.20 -2.27
C SER A 120 4.94 21.77 -1.69
N LEU A 121 5.01 20.54 -1.22
CA LEU A 121 6.24 19.92 -0.74
C LEU A 121 6.98 19.28 -1.92
N HIS A 122 8.30 19.42 -1.98
CA HIS A 122 9.14 18.66 -2.88
C HIS A 122 9.52 17.35 -2.21
N MET A 123 9.22 16.22 -2.86
CA MET A 123 9.36 14.89 -2.28
C MET A 123 10.41 14.06 -3.00
N TYR A 124 11.18 13.31 -2.21
CA TYR A 124 12.17 12.36 -2.70
C TYR A 124 12.03 11.05 -1.94
N MET A 125 12.19 9.94 -2.64
CA MET A 125 12.23 8.61 -2.05
C MET A 125 13.40 7.79 -2.56
N ARG A 126 13.84 6.83 -1.74
CA ARG A 126 14.89 5.88 -2.08
C ARG A 126 14.63 4.54 -1.44
N GLU A 127 14.71 3.45 -2.20
CA GLU A 127 14.68 2.10 -1.66
C GLU A 127 16.06 1.69 -1.15
N LYS A 128 16.12 1.10 0.06
CA LYS A 128 17.36 0.65 0.70
C LYS A 128 17.69 -0.83 0.50
N ASN A 129 16.76 -1.63 0.00
CA ASN A 129 16.96 -3.07 -0.15
C ASN A 129 17.83 -3.45 -1.35
N THR A 130 18.06 -2.50 -2.27
CA THR A 130 18.89 -2.71 -3.44
C THR A 130 20.35 -2.39 -3.12
N GLU A 131 21.29 -3.31 -3.39
CA GLU A 131 22.74 -3.07 -3.31
C GLU A 131 23.25 -2.46 -4.63
N PRO A 132 23.97 -1.33 -4.61
CA PRO A 132 24.45 -0.50 -3.52
C PRO A 132 23.48 0.62 -3.16
N GLY A 133 22.49 0.40 -2.30
CA GLY A 133 21.45 1.33 -1.87
C GLY A 133 20.84 2.16 -3.01
N GLY A 134 19.55 2.05 -3.24
CA GLY A 134 18.86 2.67 -4.40
C GLY A 134 19.19 4.15 -4.63
N GLU A 135 19.08 4.60 -5.86
CA GLU A 135 19.19 6.02 -6.20
C GLU A 135 17.97 6.77 -5.65
N TRP A 136 18.13 8.05 -5.33
CA TRP A 136 17.00 8.90 -4.98
C TRP A 136 16.15 9.16 -6.21
N ILE A 137 14.85 9.08 -6.04
CA ILE A 137 13.84 9.39 -7.05
C ILE A 137 13.18 10.69 -6.63
N ASP A 138 13.14 11.65 -7.55
CA ASP A 138 12.46 12.91 -7.41
C ASP A 138 11.00 12.77 -7.86
N TYR A 139 10.08 12.81 -6.90
CA TYR A 139 8.63 12.80 -7.16
C TYR A 139 8.07 14.20 -7.45
N GLY A 140 8.95 15.21 -7.49
CA GLY A 140 8.56 16.57 -7.78
C GLY A 140 7.78 17.22 -6.65
N LYS A 141 7.05 18.27 -7.00
CA LYS A 141 6.15 18.95 -6.07
C LYS A 141 4.83 18.21 -6.01
N THR A 142 4.48 17.73 -4.84
CA THR A 142 3.16 17.14 -4.63
C THR A 142 2.10 18.21 -4.66
N ASP A 143 1.12 18.04 -5.54
CA ASP A 143 -0.13 18.78 -5.45
C ASP A 143 -0.97 18.09 -4.35
N THR A 144 -0.98 18.67 -3.17
CA THR A 144 -1.66 18.13 -1.97
C THR A 144 -3.19 18.23 -2.10
N ARG A 145 -3.76 17.72 -3.19
CA ARG A 145 -5.19 17.88 -3.50
C ARG A 145 -6.10 17.34 -2.41
N ILE A 146 -5.76 16.22 -1.80
CA ILE A 146 -6.61 15.61 -0.75
C ILE A 146 -6.54 16.46 0.52
N GLU A 147 -5.34 16.87 0.92
CA GLU A 147 -5.13 17.75 2.06
C GLU A 147 -5.74 19.12 1.80
N THR A 148 -5.64 19.63 0.56
CA THR A 148 -6.28 20.89 0.15
C THR A 148 -7.79 20.77 0.17
N VAL A 149 -8.39 19.65 -0.19
CA VAL A 149 -9.83 19.42 -0.11
C VAL A 149 -10.30 19.43 1.34
N VAL A 150 -9.61 18.70 2.24
CA VAL A 150 -9.93 18.71 3.67
C VAL A 150 -9.71 20.11 4.25
N ALA A 151 -8.60 20.77 3.96
CA ALA A 151 -8.32 22.12 4.44
C ALA A 151 -9.28 23.17 3.86
N SER A 152 -9.66 23.08 2.56
CA SER A 152 -10.62 24.02 1.97
C SER A 152 -12.03 23.86 2.49
N TYR A 153 -12.45 22.64 2.84
CA TYR A 153 -13.76 22.40 3.42
C TYR A 153 -13.86 22.84 4.89
N TYR A 154 -12.76 22.77 5.65
CA TYR A 154 -12.81 22.92 7.10
C TYR A 154 -11.88 24.00 7.66
N GLY A 155 -11.10 24.67 6.80
CA GLY A 155 -10.21 25.76 7.21
C GLY A 155 -9.01 25.35 8.09
N GLU A 156 -8.74 24.06 8.21
CA GLU A 156 -7.60 23.55 8.97
C GLU A 156 -6.35 23.45 8.05
N PRO A 157 -5.15 23.78 8.54
CA PRO A 157 -3.93 23.62 7.76
C PRO A 157 -3.68 22.12 7.51
N ALA A 158 -3.51 21.77 6.23
CA ALA A 158 -3.13 20.43 5.83
C ALA A 158 -1.81 20.02 6.47
N SER A 159 -1.72 18.77 6.94
CA SER A 159 -0.46 18.18 7.31
C SER A 159 0.16 17.46 6.10
N SER A 160 1.48 17.28 6.12
CA SER A 160 2.20 16.54 5.09
C SER A 160 1.97 15.02 5.15
N GLY A 161 0.79 14.60 5.57
CA GLY A 161 0.38 13.20 5.67
C GLY A 161 1.03 12.43 6.82
N SER A 162 1.11 11.12 6.69
CA SER A 162 1.57 10.22 7.75
C SER A 162 3.02 10.45 8.22
N PHE A 163 3.83 11.20 7.46
CA PHE A 163 5.22 11.54 7.79
C PHE A 163 5.35 12.81 8.64
N ASP A 164 4.36 13.72 8.63
CA ASP A 164 4.35 14.92 9.49
C ASP A 164 4.01 14.55 10.93
N MET A 165 4.99 14.04 11.64
CA MET A 165 4.79 13.58 13.01
C MET A 165 4.41 14.71 13.98
N LEU A 166 5.02 15.90 13.82
CA LEU A 166 4.71 17.05 14.67
C LEU A 166 3.30 17.60 14.40
N GLY A 167 2.90 17.69 13.12
CA GLY A 167 1.53 18.06 12.75
C GLY A 167 0.49 17.08 13.26
N ASN A 168 0.73 15.79 13.09
CA ASN A 168 -0.15 14.74 13.60
C ASN A 168 -0.29 14.78 15.13
N LEU A 169 0.82 14.98 15.83
CA LEU A 169 0.82 15.11 17.27
C LEU A 169 0.02 16.35 17.72
N ARG A 170 0.18 17.49 17.04
CA ARG A 170 -0.60 18.70 17.31
C ARG A 170 -2.10 18.47 17.11
N GLN A 171 -2.50 17.73 16.07
CA GLN A 171 -3.91 17.39 15.83
C GLN A 171 -4.48 16.50 16.94
N CYS A 172 -3.74 15.45 17.33
CA CYS A 172 -4.17 14.59 18.45
C CYS A 172 -4.27 15.37 19.76
N MET A 173 -3.33 16.28 20.02
CA MET A 173 -3.35 17.14 21.20
C MET A 173 -4.48 18.17 21.17
N LYS A 174 -4.81 18.72 19.97
CA LYS A 174 -5.99 19.59 19.79
C LYS A 174 -7.27 18.82 20.14
N ALA A 175 -7.43 17.61 19.59
CA ALA A 175 -8.57 16.75 19.92
C ALA A 175 -8.69 16.48 21.41
N ALA A 176 -7.55 16.26 22.08
CA ALA A 176 -7.52 16.05 23.52
C ALA A 176 -7.85 17.31 24.31
N ALA A 177 -7.36 18.48 23.89
CA ALA A 177 -7.65 19.76 24.56
C ALA A 177 -9.11 20.22 24.40
N GLU A 178 -9.77 19.84 23.30
CA GLU A 178 -11.18 20.14 23.03
C GLU A 178 -12.14 19.05 23.55
N SER A 179 -11.61 17.95 24.10
CA SER A 179 -12.41 16.83 24.60
C SER A 179 -13.17 17.17 25.88
N GLU A 180 -14.45 16.80 25.91
CA GLU A 180 -15.27 16.86 27.13
C GLU A 180 -15.04 15.69 28.09
N SER A 181 -14.31 14.65 27.67
CA SER A 181 -14.09 13.44 28.47
C SER A 181 -12.65 12.96 28.41
N ILE A 182 -11.91 13.19 29.50
CA ILE A 182 -10.52 12.79 29.65
C ILE A 182 -10.37 11.97 30.93
N THR A 183 -9.89 10.75 30.81
CA THR A 183 -9.53 9.91 31.96
C THR A 183 -8.02 9.71 32.02
N ARG A 184 -7.47 9.58 33.24
CA ARG A 184 -6.03 9.49 33.45
C ARG A 184 -5.64 8.22 34.17
N LYS A 185 -4.56 7.57 33.71
CA LYS A 185 -3.90 6.47 34.38
C LYS A 185 -2.38 6.65 34.30
N GLY A 186 -1.76 7.12 35.38
CA GLY A 186 -0.34 7.49 35.37
C GLY A 186 -0.10 8.71 34.50
N ASN A 187 0.78 8.58 33.50
CA ASN A 187 1.08 9.59 32.48
C ASN A 187 0.24 9.46 31.21
N GLU A 188 -0.65 8.48 31.15
CA GLU A 188 -1.55 8.21 30.03
C GLU A 188 -2.90 8.89 30.24
N TYR A 189 -3.36 9.57 29.20
CA TYR A 189 -4.64 10.28 29.16
C TYR A 189 -5.50 9.70 28.03
N SER A 190 -6.52 8.91 28.38
CA SER A 190 -7.50 8.41 27.41
C SER A 190 -8.52 9.48 27.13
N VAL A 191 -8.72 9.77 25.87
CA VAL A 191 -9.49 10.91 25.35
C VAL A 191 -10.63 10.40 24.48
N VAL A 192 -11.84 10.90 24.68
CA VAL A 192 -12.94 10.76 23.74
C VAL A 192 -12.82 11.89 22.72
N ILE A 193 -12.63 11.55 21.45
CA ILE A 193 -12.51 12.56 20.40
C ILE A 193 -13.81 13.38 20.29
N PRO A 194 -13.71 14.71 20.19
CA PRO A 194 -14.88 15.55 19.96
C PRO A 194 -15.66 15.16 18.71
N ASP A 195 -16.96 15.33 18.73
CA ASP A 195 -17.83 15.15 17.56
C ASP A 195 -17.68 16.33 16.59
N ASP A 196 -16.46 16.52 16.10
CA ASP A 196 -16.06 17.52 15.12
C ASP A 196 -15.62 16.80 13.83
N ARG A 197 -16.41 16.96 12.79
CA ARG A 197 -16.19 16.32 11.49
C ARG A 197 -14.82 16.66 10.92
N ALA A 198 -14.41 17.94 10.96
CA ALA A 198 -13.15 18.38 10.41
C ALA A 198 -11.97 17.69 11.09
N LEU A 199 -12.02 17.63 12.42
CA LEU A 199 -10.99 17.00 13.23
C LEU A 199 -10.92 15.48 13.00
N ILE A 200 -12.07 14.80 12.96
CA ILE A 200 -12.16 13.35 12.70
C ILE A 200 -11.60 13.02 11.31
N CYS A 201 -12.03 13.76 10.28
CA CYS A 201 -11.55 13.55 8.92
C CYS A 201 -10.06 13.85 8.78
N ALA A 202 -9.55 14.92 9.41
CA ALA A 202 -8.15 15.25 9.40
C ALA A 202 -7.29 14.14 10.06
N ILE A 203 -7.72 13.63 11.22
CA ILE A 203 -7.06 12.49 11.87
C ILE A 203 -7.11 11.25 10.97
N ALA A 204 -8.25 10.93 10.36
CA ALA A 204 -8.41 9.77 9.49
C ALA A 204 -7.46 9.81 8.28
N VAL A 205 -7.41 10.95 7.57
CA VAL A 205 -6.52 11.15 6.40
C VAL A 205 -5.05 11.03 6.82
N ASN A 206 -4.66 11.79 7.84
CA ASN A 206 -3.26 11.87 8.25
C ASN A 206 -2.70 10.57 8.82
N GLN A 207 -3.57 9.69 9.30
CA GLN A 207 -3.17 8.38 9.84
C GLN A 207 -3.29 7.24 8.84
N GLY A 208 -3.73 7.50 7.61
CA GLY A 208 -3.81 6.51 6.54
C GLY A 208 -5.06 5.62 6.59
N LEU A 209 -6.09 5.98 7.37
CA LEU A 209 -7.37 5.25 7.40
C LEU A 209 -8.03 5.21 6.03
N GLN A 210 -7.82 6.25 5.22
CA GLN A 210 -8.34 6.36 3.86
C GLN A 210 -7.99 5.15 2.98
N SER A 211 -6.75 4.66 3.07
CA SER A 211 -6.31 3.51 2.26
C SER A 211 -7.08 2.24 2.61
N ILE A 212 -7.38 2.04 3.90
CA ILE A 212 -8.16 0.89 4.37
C ILE A 212 -9.61 1.01 3.93
N LEU A 213 -10.20 2.19 4.02
CA LEU A 213 -11.57 2.43 3.58
C LEU A 213 -11.70 2.18 2.07
N ALA A 214 -10.80 2.74 1.26
CA ALA A 214 -10.79 2.58 -0.19
C ALA A 214 -10.61 1.12 -0.62
N SER A 215 -9.73 0.35 0.04
CA SER A 215 -9.54 -1.08 -0.25
C SER A 215 -10.78 -1.93 0.06
N ASN A 216 -11.71 -1.40 0.85
CA ASN A 216 -12.97 -2.05 1.21
C ASN A 216 -14.20 -1.39 0.54
N GLY A 217 -14.00 -0.56 -0.48
CA GLY A 217 -15.09 0.04 -1.27
C GLY A 217 -15.83 1.18 -0.57
N ILE A 218 -15.28 1.74 0.52
CA ILE A 218 -15.81 2.94 1.16
C ILE A 218 -15.03 4.14 0.62
N ASP A 219 -15.72 5.02 -0.11
CA ASP A 219 -15.11 6.28 -0.56
C ASP A 219 -14.90 7.22 0.64
N PHE A 220 -13.80 7.95 0.64
CA PHE A 220 -13.56 8.97 1.64
C PHE A 220 -14.63 10.07 1.61
N ASP A 221 -15.21 10.34 0.45
CA ASP A 221 -16.34 11.26 0.29
C ASP A 221 -17.58 10.80 1.07
N ASP A 222 -17.78 9.50 1.25
CA ASP A 222 -18.85 8.96 2.09
C ASP A 222 -18.64 9.34 3.56
N LEU A 223 -17.39 9.30 4.04
CA LEU A 223 -17.04 9.78 5.38
C LEU A 223 -17.24 11.28 5.51
N LEU A 224 -16.83 12.06 4.50
CA LEU A 224 -17.02 13.52 4.49
C LEU A 224 -18.49 13.93 4.50
N SER A 225 -19.37 13.14 3.87
CA SER A 225 -20.81 13.40 3.76
C SER A 225 -21.66 12.75 4.85
N ALA A 226 -21.06 11.96 5.77
CA ALA A 226 -21.76 11.30 6.86
C ALA A 226 -22.56 12.30 7.72
N ASP A 227 -23.74 11.92 8.17
CA ASP A 227 -24.55 12.76 9.04
C ASP A 227 -23.97 12.88 10.47
N GLU A 228 -24.48 13.81 11.27
CA GLU A 228 -23.99 14.05 12.64
C GLU A 228 -24.08 12.80 13.52
N SER A 229 -25.08 11.95 13.34
CA SER A 229 -25.23 10.72 14.13
C SER A 229 -24.10 9.72 13.82
N LYS A 230 -23.83 9.50 12.54
CA LYS A 230 -22.73 8.62 12.09
C LYS A 230 -21.38 9.16 12.55
N MET A 231 -21.15 10.46 12.41
CA MET A 231 -19.93 11.10 12.88
C MET A 231 -19.74 10.95 14.39
N GLY A 232 -20.79 11.11 15.18
CA GLY A 232 -20.73 10.91 16.63
C GLY A 232 -20.47 9.46 17.04
N GLU A 233 -20.91 8.47 16.26
CA GLU A 233 -20.56 7.06 16.47
C GLU A 233 -19.10 6.80 16.12
N ILE A 234 -18.61 7.33 15.00
CA ILE A 234 -17.21 7.25 14.58
C ILE A 234 -16.30 7.87 15.63
N ALA A 235 -16.57 9.11 16.07
CA ALA A 235 -15.79 9.80 17.10
C ALA A 235 -15.61 8.96 18.38
N LYS A 236 -16.70 8.36 18.86
CA LYS A 236 -16.70 7.51 20.06
C LYS A 236 -16.00 6.19 19.89
N SER A 237 -15.83 5.71 18.66
CA SER A 237 -15.18 4.43 18.36
C SER A 237 -13.68 4.55 18.23
N ILE A 238 -13.14 5.74 17.98
CA ILE A 238 -11.69 5.97 17.92
C ILE A 238 -11.12 6.03 19.33
N GLU A 239 -10.16 5.15 19.63
CA GLU A 239 -9.43 5.20 20.89
C GLU A 239 -8.19 6.08 20.73
N LEU A 240 -8.16 7.22 21.44
CA LEU A 240 -6.99 8.09 21.52
C LEU A 240 -6.43 8.08 22.94
N VAL A 241 -5.17 7.71 23.08
CA VAL A 241 -4.43 7.81 24.34
C VAL A 241 -3.21 8.71 24.12
N ILE A 242 -3.09 9.76 24.92
CA ILE A 242 -1.94 10.68 24.92
C ILE A 242 -1.03 10.34 26.10
N GLU A 243 0.25 10.27 25.87
CA GLU A 243 1.28 10.18 26.93
C GLU A 243 1.90 11.55 27.16
N ILE A 244 1.92 12.02 28.41
CA ILE A 244 2.52 13.31 28.80
C ILE A 244 3.78 13.09 29.64
N ASN A 245 4.87 13.73 29.24
CA ASN A 245 6.02 13.93 30.13
C ASN A 245 5.73 15.13 31.04
N GLU A 246 5.34 14.87 32.28
CA GLU A 246 4.90 15.89 33.24
C GLU A 246 6.04 16.83 33.66
N ASP A 247 7.30 16.37 33.65
CA ASP A 247 8.44 17.22 33.98
C ASP A 247 8.68 18.32 32.94
N LYS A 248 8.39 18.02 31.68
CA LYS A 248 8.53 18.93 30.54
C LYS A 248 7.20 19.59 30.16
N MET A 249 6.09 19.06 30.64
CA MET A 249 4.73 19.40 30.17
C MET A 249 4.62 19.37 28.64
N LEU A 250 5.08 18.27 28.05
CA LEU A 250 5.04 18.00 26.62
C LEU A 250 4.54 16.57 26.38
N PRO A 251 3.85 16.29 25.26
CA PRO A 251 3.47 14.92 24.95
C PRO A 251 4.73 14.08 24.63
N SER A 252 4.86 12.92 25.24
CA SER A 252 5.92 11.95 24.93
C SER A 252 5.48 10.95 23.86
N GLY A 253 4.21 10.94 23.49
CA GLY A 253 3.67 10.09 22.44
C GLY A 253 2.15 10.04 22.43
N TYR A 254 1.61 9.26 21.51
CA TYR A 254 0.20 8.90 21.49
C TYR A 254 -0.03 7.51 20.90
N LYS A 255 -1.16 6.91 21.25
CA LYS A 255 -1.74 5.74 20.59
C LYS A 255 -3.07 6.14 19.96
N LEU A 256 -3.27 5.79 18.70
CA LEU A 256 -4.56 5.78 18.02
C LEU A 256 -4.92 4.34 17.65
N ASP A 257 -6.16 3.96 17.95
CA ASP A 257 -6.68 2.63 17.62
C ASP A 257 -8.02 2.79 16.93
N PHE A 258 -8.07 2.42 15.65
CA PHE A 258 -9.26 2.48 14.80
C PHE A 258 -9.96 1.13 14.65
N THR A 259 -9.53 0.09 15.38
CA THR A 259 -10.10 -1.26 15.24
C THR A 259 -11.61 -1.24 15.40
N LYS A 260 -12.09 -0.62 16.48
CA LYS A 260 -13.53 -0.50 16.73
C LYS A 260 -14.25 0.40 15.70
N THR A 261 -13.56 1.40 15.18
CA THR A 261 -14.08 2.25 14.11
C THR A 261 -14.31 1.41 12.85
N LEU A 262 -13.33 0.61 12.46
CA LEU A 262 -13.42 -0.28 11.29
C LEU A 262 -14.48 -1.38 11.47
N GLU A 263 -14.73 -1.86 12.70
CA GLU A 263 -15.80 -2.81 13.00
C GLU A 263 -17.21 -2.23 12.76
N ILE A 264 -17.43 -0.94 13.04
CA ILE A 264 -18.76 -0.32 12.89
C ILE A 264 -19.00 0.26 11.49
N MET A 265 -17.95 0.59 10.73
CA MET A 265 -18.05 1.21 9.40
C MET A 265 -18.94 0.44 8.42
N PRO A 266 -18.87 -0.91 8.29
CA PRO A 266 -19.75 -1.65 7.40
C PRO A 266 -21.23 -1.40 7.66
N GLY A 267 -21.64 -1.36 8.92
CA GLY A 267 -23.02 -1.07 9.30
C GLY A 267 -23.45 0.38 9.07
N LEU A 268 -22.52 1.33 9.16
CA LEU A 268 -22.78 2.75 8.93
C LEU A 268 -22.89 3.10 7.44
N PHE A 269 -22.10 2.43 6.58
CA PHE A 269 -21.99 2.72 5.14
C PHE A 269 -22.58 1.62 4.26
N GLU A 270 -23.26 0.62 4.84
CA GLU A 270 -23.95 -0.46 4.12
C GLU A 270 -23.04 -1.20 3.11
N THR A 271 -21.79 -1.51 3.52
CA THR A 271 -20.83 -2.23 2.68
C THR A 271 -21.10 -3.73 2.68
N GLU A 272 -20.61 -4.44 1.65
CA GLU A 272 -20.71 -5.91 1.57
C GLU A 272 -19.76 -6.64 2.54
N SER A 273 -18.76 -5.94 3.09
CA SER A 273 -17.77 -6.52 4.01
C SER A 273 -18.28 -6.48 5.45
N ASP A 274 -18.19 -7.59 6.15
CA ASP A 274 -18.57 -7.69 7.59
C ASP A 274 -17.50 -7.11 8.53
N ASN A 275 -16.25 -6.98 8.05
CA ASN A 275 -15.12 -6.47 8.83
C ASN A 275 -14.06 -5.88 7.90
N LEU A 276 -13.65 -4.64 8.17
CA LEU A 276 -12.65 -3.93 7.36
C LEU A 276 -11.21 -4.15 7.87
N GLY A 277 -11.04 -4.82 8.99
CA GLY A 277 -9.72 -5.09 9.58
C GLY A 277 -9.41 -4.24 10.81
N SER A 278 -8.13 -3.91 11.01
CA SER A 278 -7.68 -3.08 12.14
C SER A 278 -6.56 -2.13 11.75
N LEU A 279 -6.50 -0.98 12.44
CA LEU A 279 -5.40 -0.03 12.33
C LEU A 279 -5.04 0.48 13.72
N VAL A 280 -3.83 0.19 14.16
CA VAL A 280 -3.28 0.66 15.43
C VAL A 280 -1.98 1.43 15.16
N ILE A 281 -1.89 2.65 15.66
CA ILE A 281 -0.75 3.54 15.48
C ILE A 281 -0.22 3.94 16.84
N ASN A 282 1.08 3.78 17.03
CA ASN A 282 1.80 4.21 18.22
C ASN A 282 2.89 5.18 17.80
N VAL A 283 2.93 6.34 18.42
CA VAL A 283 3.97 7.35 18.21
C VAL A 283 4.69 7.59 19.53
N ALA A 284 6.02 7.56 19.47
CA ALA A 284 6.90 7.91 20.57
C ALA A 284 7.81 9.05 20.15
N VAL A 285 7.80 10.16 20.90
CA VAL A 285 8.68 11.29 20.69
C VAL A 285 9.92 11.11 21.56
N LYS A 286 11.08 11.15 20.94
CA LYS A 286 12.37 11.02 21.63
C LYS A 286 12.87 12.39 22.12
N ASN A 287 12.85 13.38 21.24
CA ASN A 287 13.36 14.71 21.52
C ASN A 287 12.54 15.78 20.83
N TYR A 288 12.43 16.95 21.48
CA TYR A 288 11.93 18.21 20.93
C TYR A 288 13.06 19.21 20.86
N ASN A 289 13.06 20.08 19.86
CA ASN A 289 14.06 21.15 19.62
C ASN A 289 15.54 20.67 19.70
N ALA A 290 15.76 19.35 19.68
CA ALA A 290 17.11 18.79 19.65
C ALA A 290 17.72 18.79 18.24
N VAL A 291 16.90 19.03 17.23
CA VAL A 291 17.25 18.98 15.82
C VAL A 291 17.20 20.42 15.29
N SER A 292 18.28 21.17 15.45
CA SER A 292 18.42 22.46 14.74
C SER A 292 18.64 22.26 13.23
N GLU A 293 19.15 21.07 12.86
CA GLU A 293 19.39 20.62 11.49
C GLU A 293 19.17 19.10 11.43
N LEU A 294 18.68 18.59 10.31
CA LEU A 294 18.52 17.15 10.11
C LEU A 294 19.87 16.43 10.14
N ASP A 295 19.91 15.23 10.73
CA ASP A 295 21.14 14.42 10.77
C ASP A 295 21.35 13.65 9.47
N TYR A 296 22.26 14.12 8.65
CA TYR A 296 22.63 13.49 7.38
C TYR A 296 23.80 12.49 7.48
N THR A 297 24.22 12.09 8.70
CA THR A 297 25.39 11.21 8.90
C THR A 297 25.25 9.89 8.14
N ASN A 298 24.06 9.29 8.15
CA ASN A 298 23.77 8.05 7.43
C ASN A 298 23.79 8.18 5.90
N TYR A 299 23.92 9.42 5.40
CA TYR A 299 23.90 9.74 3.96
C TYR A 299 25.26 10.29 3.49
N GLY A 300 26.29 10.19 4.32
CA GLY A 300 27.64 10.71 4.03
C GLY A 300 27.82 12.20 4.32
N GLY A 301 26.91 12.78 5.12
CA GLY A 301 26.85 14.19 5.47
C GLY A 301 25.96 15.01 4.52
N GLU A 302 25.67 16.25 4.91
CA GLU A 302 24.74 17.12 4.19
C GLU A 302 25.15 17.39 2.74
N GLU A 303 26.42 17.68 2.48
CA GLU A 303 26.92 17.95 1.12
C GLU A 303 26.69 16.76 0.18
N ALA A 304 27.01 15.54 0.65
CA ALA A 304 26.80 14.32 -0.12
C ALA A 304 25.30 14.05 -0.35
N PHE A 305 24.47 14.27 0.68
CA PHE A 305 23.04 14.14 0.61
C PHE A 305 22.41 15.12 -0.40
N ARG A 306 22.73 16.42 -0.30
CA ARG A 306 22.23 17.45 -1.23
C ARG A 306 22.67 17.18 -2.66
N LYS A 307 23.90 16.72 -2.87
CA LYS A 307 24.39 16.31 -4.18
C LYS A 307 23.61 15.10 -4.73
N ALA A 308 23.25 14.15 -3.88
CA ALA A 308 22.46 13.00 -4.29
C ALA A 308 21.05 13.43 -4.73
N LEU A 309 20.40 14.38 -4.04
CA LEU A 309 19.10 14.91 -4.44
C LEU A 309 19.16 15.71 -5.77
N VAL A 310 20.21 16.50 -5.98
CA VAL A 310 20.40 17.23 -7.26
C VAL A 310 20.56 16.27 -8.44
N ASN A 311 21.11 15.08 -8.19
CA ASN A 311 21.27 14.02 -9.20
C ASN A 311 20.13 13.00 -9.17
N ALA A 312 19.09 13.21 -8.37
CA ALA A 312 17.93 12.35 -8.33
C ALA A 312 17.25 12.34 -9.71
N LYS A 313 16.86 11.16 -10.14
CA LYS A 313 16.10 11.00 -11.39
C LYS A 313 14.63 11.28 -11.10
N THR A 314 13.97 11.93 -12.03
CA THR A 314 12.53 12.05 -11.97
C THR A 314 11.87 10.66 -12.07
N GLU A 315 10.65 10.55 -11.57
CA GLU A 315 9.86 9.33 -11.70
C GLU A 315 9.78 8.87 -13.16
N ASN A 316 9.60 9.82 -14.10
CA ASN A 316 9.59 9.52 -15.53
C ASN A 316 10.94 8.99 -16.04
N GLU A 317 12.08 9.58 -15.62
CA GLU A 317 13.40 9.09 -16.05
C GLU A 317 13.72 7.69 -15.48
N VAL A 318 13.28 7.39 -14.26
CA VAL A 318 13.37 6.03 -13.69
C VAL A 318 12.47 5.08 -14.46
N TYR A 319 11.25 5.52 -14.75
CA TYR A 319 10.29 4.76 -15.52
C TYR A 319 10.82 4.48 -16.93
N GLU A 320 11.33 5.50 -17.66
CA GLU A 320 11.96 5.31 -18.97
C GLU A 320 13.13 4.31 -18.93
N GLN A 321 13.97 4.32 -17.88
CA GLN A 321 15.05 3.36 -17.74
C GLN A 321 14.57 1.94 -17.38
N LEU A 322 13.50 1.82 -16.62
CA LEU A 322 12.84 0.54 -16.35
C LEU A 322 12.15 0.02 -17.61
N VAL A 323 11.56 0.94 -18.38
CA VAL A 323 10.93 0.70 -19.68
C VAL A 323 11.94 0.12 -20.66
N ASP A 324 13.08 0.77 -20.90
CA ASP A 324 14.14 0.28 -21.78
C ASP A 324 14.66 -1.12 -21.39
N LYS A 325 14.62 -1.47 -20.10
CA LYS A 325 15.00 -2.81 -19.62
C LYS A 325 13.87 -3.84 -19.72
N LYS A 326 12.61 -3.41 -19.72
CA LYS A 326 11.43 -4.28 -19.66
C LYS A 326 10.85 -4.65 -21.03
N TYR A 327 11.06 -3.81 -22.05
CA TYR A 327 10.43 -4.02 -23.36
C TYR A 327 11.15 -5.01 -24.28
N HIS A 328 12.28 -5.54 -23.88
CA HIS A 328 12.98 -6.54 -24.65
C HIS A 328 12.78 -7.92 -24.04
N LEU A 329 12.03 -8.77 -24.73
CA LEU A 329 11.90 -10.17 -24.33
C LEU A 329 13.30 -10.80 -24.26
N LYS A 330 13.74 -11.18 -23.05
CA LYS A 330 14.94 -11.98 -22.87
C LYS A 330 14.57 -13.44 -23.11
N LEU A 331 15.05 -13.99 -24.21
CA LEU A 331 14.85 -15.39 -24.54
C LEU A 331 15.76 -16.26 -23.68
N GLU A 332 15.19 -17.07 -22.82
CA GLU A 332 15.90 -18.04 -22.00
C GLU A 332 15.76 -19.44 -22.58
N SER A 333 16.90 -20.18 -22.61
CA SER A 333 16.90 -21.52 -23.16
C SER A 333 16.69 -22.57 -22.08
N TRP A 334 15.79 -23.49 -22.32
CA TRP A 334 15.64 -24.73 -21.55
C TRP A 334 16.34 -25.92 -22.18
N ASP A 335 17.45 -25.67 -22.93
CA ASP A 335 18.24 -26.71 -23.58
C ASP A 335 18.87 -27.71 -22.60
N PHE A 336 18.96 -27.37 -21.31
CA PHE A 336 19.32 -28.33 -20.26
C PHE A 336 18.38 -29.55 -20.21
N LEU A 337 17.14 -29.42 -20.66
CA LEU A 337 16.20 -30.52 -20.78
C LEU A 337 16.63 -31.54 -21.87
N LEU A 338 17.41 -31.12 -22.88
CA LEU A 338 17.92 -32.00 -23.93
C LEU A 338 18.83 -33.08 -23.36
N SER A 339 19.63 -32.71 -22.34
CA SER A 339 20.56 -33.61 -21.67
C SER A 339 19.93 -34.54 -20.64
N GLN A 340 18.67 -34.30 -20.27
CA GLN A 340 17.94 -35.16 -19.32
C GLN A 340 17.60 -36.51 -19.97
N LYS A 341 17.72 -37.59 -19.18
CA LYS A 341 17.31 -38.95 -19.61
C LYS A 341 15.78 -39.07 -19.54
N ASP A 342 15.24 -40.00 -20.33
CA ASP A 342 13.84 -40.38 -20.20
C ASP A 342 13.56 -40.92 -18.78
N GLY A 343 12.42 -40.56 -18.23
CA GLY A 343 11.98 -40.88 -16.89
C GLY A 343 11.51 -39.65 -16.13
N SER A 344 11.37 -39.78 -14.80
CA SER A 344 11.02 -38.67 -13.92
C SER A 344 12.12 -37.62 -13.88
N LEU A 345 11.77 -36.35 -13.91
CA LEU A 345 12.70 -35.24 -13.75
C LEU A 345 13.18 -35.15 -12.29
N SER A 346 14.43 -34.74 -12.09
CA SER A 346 14.98 -34.50 -10.76
C SER A 346 14.41 -33.22 -10.15
N GLN A 347 14.41 -33.12 -8.81
CA GLN A 347 14.00 -31.90 -8.12
C GLN A 347 14.81 -30.68 -8.57
N GLU A 348 16.12 -30.81 -8.71
CA GLU A 348 16.99 -29.74 -9.25
C GLU A 348 16.53 -29.24 -10.64
N THR A 349 16.05 -30.14 -11.49
CA THR A 349 15.50 -29.76 -12.81
C THR A 349 14.18 -29.02 -12.67
N LEU A 350 13.31 -29.47 -11.75
CA LEU A 350 12.03 -28.83 -11.47
C LEU A 350 12.21 -27.43 -10.86
N ASP A 351 13.13 -27.29 -9.89
CA ASP A 351 13.46 -26.01 -9.26
C ASP A 351 13.98 -25.01 -10.30
N ARG A 352 14.85 -25.43 -11.18
CA ARG A 352 15.35 -24.57 -12.26
C ARG A 352 14.25 -24.14 -13.24
N LEU A 353 13.29 -25.03 -13.54
CA LEU A 353 12.13 -24.66 -14.35
C LEU A 353 11.20 -23.71 -13.61
N ALA A 354 11.02 -23.90 -12.29
CA ALA A 354 10.24 -23.00 -11.46
C ALA A 354 10.83 -21.59 -11.49
N GLU A 355 12.13 -21.42 -11.29
CA GLU A 355 12.82 -20.14 -11.41
C GLU A 355 12.61 -19.44 -12.78
N MET A 356 12.54 -20.23 -13.86
CA MET A 356 12.27 -19.69 -15.21
C MET A 356 10.82 -19.27 -15.41
N PHE A 357 9.88 -19.88 -14.69
CA PHE A 357 8.44 -19.62 -14.80
C PHE A 357 7.93 -18.62 -13.76
N GLU A 358 8.72 -18.36 -12.72
CA GLU A 358 8.34 -17.46 -11.64
C GLU A 358 8.38 -16.01 -12.12
N PRO A 359 7.26 -15.27 -11.99
CA PRO A 359 7.28 -13.84 -12.25
C PRO A 359 8.02 -13.16 -11.10
N GLU A 360 9.13 -12.47 -11.36
CA GLU A 360 9.67 -11.50 -10.41
C GLU A 360 8.65 -10.36 -10.26
N ILE A 361 7.76 -10.49 -9.30
CA ILE A 361 6.88 -9.41 -8.89
C ILE A 361 7.66 -8.53 -7.93
N SER A 362 8.39 -7.54 -8.44
CA SER A 362 8.89 -6.49 -7.56
C SER A 362 7.71 -5.58 -7.20
N MET A 363 7.16 -5.77 -6.03
CA MET A 363 6.16 -4.89 -5.41
C MET A 363 6.86 -3.60 -4.94
N GLY A 364 7.34 -2.80 -5.87
CA GLY A 364 7.83 -1.45 -5.63
C GLY A 364 6.88 -0.47 -6.30
N ASN A 365 6.29 0.39 -5.51
CA ASN A 365 5.49 1.58 -5.82
C ASN A 365 5.05 1.73 -7.29
N ASN A 366 3.77 1.43 -7.55
CA ASN A 366 2.98 1.79 -8.75
C ASN A 366 3.36 1.21 -10.11
N ALA A 367 4.41 0.46 -10.25
CA ALA A 367 4.64 -0.32 -11.46
C ALA A 367 4.67 -1.79 -11.08
N SER A 368 3.67 -2.54 -11.45
CA SER A 368 3.79 -4.00 -11.57
C SER A 368 4.91 -4.27 -12.58
N ALA A 369 6.12 -4.39 -12.06
CA ALA A 369 7.29 -4.69 -12.85
C ALA A 369 7.17 -6.14 -13.30
N PHE A 370 6.63 -6.35 -14.51
CA PHE A 370 6.73 -7.66 -15.14
C PHE A 370 8.20 -7.96 -15.39
N ASN A 371 8.68 -9.10 -14.87
CA ASN A 371 9.98 -9.62 -15.26
C ASN A 371 9.94 -9.88 -16.78
N PRO A 372 10.83 -9.29 -17.60
CA PRO A 372 10.87 -9.56 -19.02
C PRO A 372 11.18 -11.01 -19.37
N ASN A 373 11.51 -11.82 -18.38
CA ASN A 373 11.81 -13.25 -18.52
C ASN A 373 10.59 -14.15 -18.25
N THR A 374 9.43 -13.61 -17.90
CA THR A 374 8.32 -14.47 -17.52
C THR A 374 7.67 -15.11 -18.74
N LEU A 375 7.54 -16.43 -18.69
CA LEU A 375 6.72 -17.21 -19.63
C LEU A 375 5.24 -17.22 -19.23
N PHE A 376 4.87 -16.36 -18.31
CA PHE A 376 3.54 -16.28 -17.72
C PHE A 376 2.41 -16.11 -18.74
N CYS A 377 2.66 -15.37 -19.83
CA CYS A 377 1.71 -15.22 -20.92
C CYS A 377 1.29 -16.55 -21.57
N TYR A 378 2.16 -17.56 -21.53
CA TYR A 378 1.85 -18.90 -22.07
C TYR A 378 1.00 -19.76 -21.14
N PHE A 379 0.78 -19.33 -19.90
CA PHE A 379 -0.02 -20.03 -18.88
C PHE A 379 -1.31 -19.29 -18.55
N SER A 380 -1.64 -18.25 -19.31
CA SER A 380 -2.80 -17.38 -19.06
C SER A 380 -4.14 -17.95 -19.53
N SER A 381 -4.13 -18.98 -20.38
CA SER A 381 -5.31 -19.67 -20.86
C SER A 381 -4.99 -21.10 -21.27
N GLU A 382 -5.97 -22.00 -21.23
CA GLU A 382 -5.82 -23.38 -21.68
C GLU A 382 -5.79 -23.46 -23.22
N TYR A 383 -4.96 -24.34 -23.74
CA TYR A 383 -4.91 -24.70 -25.18
C TYR A 383 -4.29 -26.07 -25.40
N ASP A 384 -4.68 -26.75 -26.48
CA ASP A 384 -4.14 -28.02 -26.93
C ASP A 384 -3.02 -27.88 -27.94
N LYS A 385 -3.01 -26.73 -28.62
CA LYS A 385 -1.98 -26.33 -29.58
C LYS A 385 -1.72 -24.83 -29.42
N PRO A 386 -0.50 -24.39 -29.64
CA PRO A 386 -0.17 -22.97 -29.51
C PRO A 386 -1.04 -22.03 -30.35
N GLU A 387 -1.51 -22.48 -31.51
CA GLU A 387 -2.38 -21.71 -32.40
C GLU A 387 -3.78 -21.47 -31.80
N GLU A 388 -4.15 -22.21 -30.74
CA GLU A 388 -5.44 -22.10 -30.04
C GLU A 388 -5.37 -21.19 -28.80
N MET A 389 -4.19 -20.57 -28.53
CA MET A 389 -4.05 -19.63 -27.41
C MET A 389 -5.03 -18.48 -27.49
N ASN A 390 -5.59 -18.10 -26.34
CA ASN A 390 -6.38 -16.88 -26.23
C ASN A 390 -5.46 -15.65 -26.33
N LEU A 391 -5.48 -14.99 -27.48
CA LEU A 391 -4.57 -13.87 -27.76
C LEU A 391 -4.78 -12.69 -26.78
N GLU A 392 -5.99 -12.41 -26.33
CA GLU A 392 -6.25 -11.32 -25.39
C GLU A 392 -5.60 -11.61 -24.03
N GLN A 393 -5.73 -12.84 -23.52
CA GLN A 393 -5.09 -13.25 -22.28
C GLN A 393 -3.56 -13.31 -22.43
N PHE A 394 -3.06 -13.79 -23.57
CA PHE A 394 -1.63 -13.81 -23.88
C PHE A 394 -1.04 -12.39 -23.85
N LEU A 395 -1.65 -11.44 -24.56
CA LEU A 395 -1.19 -10.05 -24.60
C LEU A 395 -1.25 -9.35 -23.24
N ARG A 396 -2.19 -9.75 -22.37
CA ARG A 396 -2.29 -9.18 -21.01
C ARG A 396 -1.00 -9.35 -20.22
N TYR A 397 -0.31 -10.45 -20.42
CA TYR A 397 0.87 -10.84 -19.65
C TYR A 397 2.16 -10.87 -20.47
N TYR A 398 2.11 -10.52 -21.74
CA TYR A 398 3.32 -10.50 -22.57
C TYR A 398 4.24 -9.34 -22.17
N PRO A 399 5.54 -9.60 -21.90
CA PRO A 399 6.41 -8.61 -21.27
C PRO A 399 6.93 -7.52 -22.22
N ALA A 400 6.96 -7.77 -23.54
CA ALA A 400 7.48 -6.82 -24.52
C ALA A 400 6.35 -5.99 -25.14
N PHE A 401 6.14 -4.79 -24.63
CA PHE A 401 5.14 -3.83 -25.10
C PHE A 401 5.69 -2.40 -25.08
N SER A 402 5.07 -1.49 -25.80
CA SER A 402 5.30 -0.05 -25.68
C SER A 402 4.11 0.64 -25.01
N GLU A 403 4.38 1.69 -24.25
CA GLU A 403 3.37 2.53 -23.66
C GLU A 403 3.20 3.83 -24.46
N CYS A 404 2.08 4.51 -24.27
CA CYS A 404 1.63 5.58 -25.14
C CYS A 404 2.50 6.85 -25.16
N PHE A 405 3.30 7.10 -24.13
CA PHE A 405 4.12 8.31 -24.06
C PHE A 405 5.38 8.31 -24.93
N GLU A 406 5.76 7.16 -25.51
CA GLU A 406 6.87 7.05 -26.47
C GLU A 406 6.44 7.42 -27.91
N TRP A 407 5.20 7.87 -28.10
CA TRP A 407 4.60 8.02 -29.40
C TRP A 407 4.64 9.45 -29.91
N THR A 408 4.78 9.56 -31.22
CA THR A 408 4.59 10.85 -31.89
C THR A 408 3.11 11.24 -31.88
N GLU A 409 2.82 12.54 -31.92
CA GLU A 409 1.44 13.05 -32.04
C GLU A 409 0.68 12.43 -33.22
N GLU A 410 1.38 12.09 -34.32
CA GLU A 410 0.77 11.44 -35.51
C GLU A 410 0.35 10.00 -35.17
N GLN A 411 1.17 9.25 -34.44
CA GLN A 411 0.85 7.88 -34.04
C GLN A 411 -0.31 7.85 -33.05
N GLU A 412 -0.29 8.75 -32.07
CA GLU A 412 -1.39 8.91 -31.12
C GLU A 412 -2.69 9.22 -31.85
N LYS A 413 -2.68 10.18 -32.76
CA LYS A 413 -3.85 10.53 -33.54
C LYS A 413 -4.41 9.34 -34.36
N LYS A 414 -3.55 8.57 -35.03
CA LYS A 414 -3.98 7.37 -35.76
C LYS A 414 -4.62 6.33 -34.84
N LEU A 415 -4.09 6.16 -33.63
CA LEU A 415 -4.67 5.26 -32.63
C LEU A 415 -6.06 5.75 -32.22
N LEU A 416 -6.17 7.02 -31.79
CA LEU A 416 -7.44 7.61 -31.32
C LEU A 416 -8.52 7.61 -32.41
N ASP A 417 -8.13 7.76 -33.69
CA ASP A 417 -9.03 7.71 -34.84
C ASP A 417 -9.43 6.28 -35.25
N SER A 418 -8.71 5.25 -34.75
CA SER A 418 -8.95 3.85 -35.11
C SER A 418 -10.32 3.33 -34.64
N ALA A 419 -10.85 2.33 -35.34
CA ALA A 419 -12.09 1.67 -34.95
C ALA A 419 -11.94 0.91 -33.60
N VAL A 420 -10.78 0.32 -33.37
CA VAL A 420 -10.48 -0.43 -32.14
C VAL A 420 -10.49 0.50 -30.92
N TRP A 421 -9.86 1.68 -31.03
CA TRP A 421 -9.89 2.66 -29.95
C TRP A 421 -11.31 3.14 -29.65
N LYS A 422 -12.02 3.57 -30.69
CA LYS A 422 -13.39 4.08 -30.54
C LYS A 422 -14.35 3.07 -29.95
N GLN A 423 -14.18 1.80 -30.29
CA GLN A 423 -14.98 0.72 -29.71
C GLN A 423 -14.65 0.48 -28.24
N THR A 424 -13.39 0.64 -27.83
CA THR A 424 -12.92 0.33 -26.47
C THR A 424 -13.12 1.52 -25.53
N PHE A 425 -12.79 2.74 -25.97
CA PHE A 425 -12.71 3.94 -25.14
C PHE A 425 -13.58 5.11 -25.62
N GLY A 426 -14.27 4.99 -26.78
CA GLY A 426 -15.03 6.09 -27.35
C GLY A 426 -14.12 7.24 -27.78
N ASP A 427 -14.49 8.46 -27.37
CA ASP A 427 -13.73 9.70 -27.64
C ASP A 427 -12.73 10.06 -26.54
N MET A 428 -12.43 9.12 -25.63
CA MET A 428 -11.51 9.33 -24.52
C MET A 428 -10.08 9.53 -25.02
N LYS A 429 -9.36 10.47 -24.44
CA LYS A 429 -7.91 10.64 -24.71
C LYS A 429 -7.11 9.57 -23.97
N MET A 430 -5.90 9.31 -24.44
CA MET A 430 -5.04 8.31 -23.83
C MET A 430 -4.73 8.60 -22.35
N ILE A 431 -4.51 9.87 -22.00
CA ILE A 431 -4.24 10.29 -20.62
C ILE A 431 -5.44 10.13 -19.68
N ASP A 432 -6.65 10.07 -20.24
CA ASP A 432 -7.89 9.96 -19.49
C ASP A 432 -8.34 8.49 -19.32
N THR A 433 -7.58 7.52 -19.86
CA THR A 433 -7.94 6.10 -19.75
C THR A 433 -7.82 5.62 -18.30
N PRO A 434 -8.80 4.85 -17.80
CA PRO A 434 -8.82 4.38 -16.42
C PRO A 434 -7.72 3.33 -16.13
N THR A 435 -7.10 2.78 -17.17
CA THR A 435 -6.05 1.77 -17.08
C THR A 435 -4.96 2.05 -18.11
N PRO A 436 -3.69 1.72 -17.82
CA PRO A 436 -2.60 1.87 -18.76
C PRO A 436 -2.88 1.14 -20.07
N VAL A 437 -2.65 1.83 -21.19
CA VAL A 437 -2.77 1.27 -22.54
C VAL A 437 -1.42 0.71 -22.98
N ARG A 438 -1.40 -0.55 -23.34
CA ARG A 438 -0.22 -1.27 -23.82
C ARG A 438 -0.35 -1.60 -25.29
N LEU A 439 0.72 -1.41 -26.03
CA LEU A 439 0.79 -1.65 -27.46
C LEU A 439 1.91 -2.63 -27.76
N PHE A 440 1.61 -3.61 -28.59
CA PHE A 440 2.53 -4.71 -28.90
C PHE A 440 2.89 -4.71 -30.37
N ASP A 441 4.20 -4.75 -30.65
CA ASP A 441 4.73 -4.91 -31.99
C ASP A 441 4.57 -6.36 -32.45
N PRO A 442 3.92 -6.64 -33.59
CA PRO A 442 3.80 -8.00 -34.11
C PRO A 442 5.15 -8.70 -34.31
N GLN A 443 6.22 -7.95 -34.63
CA GLN A 443 7.55 -8.53 -34.81
C GLN A 443 8.16 -8.96 -33.47
N GLU A 444 7.99 -8.16 -32.41
CA GLU A 444 8.45 -8.54 -31.06
C GLU A 444 7.61 -9.71 -30.51
N LEU A 445 6.32 -9.74 -30.74
CA LEU A 445 5.48 -10.90 -30.39
C LEU A 445 5.97 -12.18 -31.09
N ASN A 446 6.29 -12.09 -32.38
CA ASN A 446 6.77 -13.23 -33.16
C ASN A 446 8.10 -13.77 -32.65
N LYS A 447 9.00 -12.94 -32.13
CA LYS A 447 10.25 -13.43 -31.52
C LYS A 447 9.99 -14.43 -30.40
N GLY A 448 9.08 -14.09 -29.46
CA GLY A 448 8.71 -14.98 -28.37
C GLY A 448 7.93 -16.20 -28.82
N LEU A 449 6.92 -16.00 -29.67
CA LEU A 449 6.08 -17.07 -30.17
C LEU A 449 6.87 -18.10 -31.00
N GLU A 450 7.74 -17.67 -31.91
CA GLU A 450 8.60 -18.57 -32.68
C GLU A 450 9.59 -19.33 -31.77
N TYR A 451 10.15 -18.64 -30.78
CA TYR A 451 11.14 -19.24 -29.89
C TYR A 451 10.53 -20.29 -28.95
N TYR A 452 9.47 -19.93 -28.23
CA TYR A 452 8.89 -20.79 -27.19
C TYR A 452 7.80 -21.72 -27.69
N ALA A 453 7.01 -21.33 -28.69
CA ALA A 453 5.86 -22.08 -29.18
C ALA A 453 6.00 -22.57 -30.62
N GLY A 454 6.98 -22.04 -31.37
CA GLY A 454 7.24 -22.44 -32.77
C GLY A 454 6.15 -22.02 -33.75
N ILE A 455 5.40 -20.97 -33.41
CA ILE A 455 4.34 -20.36 -34.24
C ILE A 455 4.61 -18.86 -34.40
N ARG A 456 3.88 -18.23 -35.30
CA ARG A 456 3.76 -16.79 -35.41
C ARG A 456 2.38 -16.33 -34.96
N ILE A 457 2.25 -15.05 -34.66
CA ILE A 457 0.95 -14.48 -34.29
C ILE A 457 -0.10 -14.69 -35.38
N GLN A 458 0.32 -14.69 -36.64
CA GLN A 458 -0.56 -14.92 -37.80
C GLN A 458 -1.08 -16.37 -37.90
N ASP A 459 -0.46 -17.33 -37.18
CA ASP A 459 -0.92 -18.72 -37.10
C ASP A 459 -2.11 -18.88 -36.12
N ILE A 460 -2.35 -17.85 -35.26
CA ILE A 460 -3.51 -17.80 -34.37
C ILE A 460 -4.70 -17.32 -35.19
N PRO A 461 -5.80 -18.10 -35.32
CA PRO A 461 -6.92 -17.76 -36.22
C PRO A 461 -7.55 -16.37 -35.95
N THR A 462 -7.52 -15.92 -34.69
CA THR A 462 -8.13 -14.65 -34.23
C THR A 462 -7.14 -13.48 -34.21
N TRP A 463 -5.97 -13.58 -34.88
CA TRP A 463 -4.91 -12.60 -34.77
C TRP A 463 -5.29 -11.17 -35.20
N GLN A 464 -6.27 -11.01 -36.09
CA GLN A 464 -6.79 -9.70 -36.50
C GLN A 464 -8.06 -9.27 -35.75
N GLU A 465 -8.59 -10.12 -34.85
CA GLU A 465 -9.82 -9.82 -34.16
C GLU A 465 -9.60 -8.94 -32.93
N GLY A 466 -10.52 -8.02 -32.71
CA GLY A 466 -10.70 -7.24 -31.49
C GLY A 466 -9.60 -6.24 -31.13
N ARG A 467 -8.36 -6.64 -31.03
CA ARG A 467 -7.28 -5.83 -30.46
C ARG A 467 -6.21 -5.35 -31.46
N TYR A 468 -6.23 -5.83 -32.70
CA TYR A 468 -5.30 -5.38 -33.72
C TYR A 468 -5.73 -4.03 -34.32
N VAL A 469 -4.82 -3.07 -34.34
CA VAL A 469 -4.99 -1.70 -34.85
C VAL A 469 -4.18 -1.58 -36.15
N PRO A 470 -4.80 -1.79 -37.33
CA PRO A 470 -4.08 -1.82 -38.60
C PRO A 470 -3.42 -0.48 -38.97
N GLU A 471 -4.00 0.66 -38.53
CA GLU A 471 -3.52 2.01 -38.83
C GLU A 471 -2.10 2.27 -38.33
N ILE A 472 -1.67 1.50 -37.34
CA ILE A 472 -0.36 1.64 -36.68
C ILE A 472 0.41 0.31 -36.61
N ASP A 473 -0.16 -0.78 -37.13
CA ASP A 473 0.38 -2.14 -37.06
C ASP A 473 0.78 -2.56 -35.64
N ARG A 474 -0.18 -2.45 -34.71
CA ARG A 474 0.02 -2.81 -33.28
C ARG A 474 -1.20 -3.53 -32.73
N TYR A 475 -0.96 -4.35 -31.70
CA TYR A 475 -2.03 -4.85 -30.85
C TYR A 475 -2.20 -3.94 -29.65
N LEU A 476 -3.45 -3.67 -29.29
CA LEU A 476 -3.82 -2.87 -28.14
C LEU A 476 -4.33 -3.77 -27.01
N ASN A 477 -3.81 -3.61 -25.81
CA ASN A 477 -4.39 -4.23 -24.61
C ASN A 477 -4.38 -3.24 -23.43
N THR A 478 -5.25 -3.50 -22.48
CA THR A 478 -5.35 -2.75 -21.23
C THR A 478 -5.27 -3.74 -20.08
N THR A 479 -4.50 -3.43 -19.07
CA THR A 479 -4.35 -4.32 -17.90
C THR A 479 -4.67 -3.52 -16.65
N SER A 480 -5.73 -3.90 -15.94
CA SER A 480 -6.10 -3.30 -14.65
C SER A 480 -5.58 -4.11 -13.47
N ASP A 481 -5.38 -5.44 -13.64
CA ASP A 481 -4.98 -6.33 -12.56
C ASP A 481 -3.99 -7.38 -13.01
N ALA A 482 -3.04 -7.70 -12.13
CA ALA A 482 -1.99 -8.69 -12.35
C ALA A 482 -2.36 -10.09 -11.79
N GLY A 483 -3.62 -10.37 -11.55
CA GLY A 483 -4.07 -11.69 -11.15
C GLY A 483 -3.96 -12.68 -12.29
N GLY A 484 -3.06 -13.68 -12.19
CA GLY A 484 -2.90 -14.71 -13.20
C GLY A 484 -2.43 -16.02 -12.58
N ALA A 485 -2.70 -17.14 -13.27
CA ALA A 485 -2.26 -18.44 -12.79
C ALA A 485 -0.74 -18.56 -12.85
N ILE A 486 -0.10 -18.75 -11.69
CA ILE A 486 1.32 -19.07 -11.60
C ILE A 486 1.47 -20.57 -11.86
N PHE A 487 2.33 -20.95 -12.80
CA PHE A 487 2.67 -22.35 -13.02
C PHE A 487 4.00 -22.70 -12.34
N VAL A 488 3.94 -23.45 -11.26
CA VAL A 488 5.11 -23.98 -10.55
C VAL A 488 5.15 -25.49 -10.72
N PRO A 489 6.13 -26.05 -11.45
CA PRO A 489 6.22 -27.47 -11.66
C PRO A 489 6.60 -28.22 -10.38
N ALA A 490 5.70 -29.04 -9.85
CA ALA A 490 5.90 -29.89 -8.69
C ALA A 490 6.32 -31.32 -9.09
N ALA A 491 5.98 -31.76 -10.30
CA ALA A 491 6.37 -33.03 -10.87
C ALA A 491 6.62 -32.91 -12.37
N GLY A 492 7.42 -33.81 -12.92
CA GLY A 492 7.65 -33.86 -14.36
C GLY A 492 8.26 -35.16 -14.83
N SER A 493 8.02 -35.47 -16.12
CA SER A 493 8.61 -36.62 -16.79
C SER A 493 9.00 -36.29 -18.21
N LYS A 494 10.05 -36.94 -18.69
CA LYS A 494 10.50 -36.89 -20.07
C LYS A 494 10.33 -38.27 -20.72
N GLU A 495 9.81 -38.31 -21.92
CA GLU A 495 9.68 -39.53 -22.71
C GLU A 495 9.68 -39.18 -24.20
N ASN A 496 10.60 -39.80 -24.97
CA ASN A 496 10.68 -39.67 -26.43
C ASN A 496 10.68 -38.22 -26.94
N GLY A 497 11.45 -37.34 -26.30
CA GLY A 497 11.53 -35.91 -26.66
C GLY A 497 10.29 -35.08 -26.22
N LYS A 498 9.42 -35.65 -25.44
CA LYS A 498 8.27 -34.95 -24.82
C LYS A 498 8.53 -34.81 -23.34
N VAL A 499 8.32 -33.60 -22.81
CA VAL A 499 8.36 -33.30 -21.37
C VAL A 499 6.95 -32.89 -20.92
N VAL A 500 6.48 -33.53 -19.85
CA VAL A 500 5.20 -33.19 -19.21
C VAL A 500 5.52 -32.72 -17.80
N LEU A 501 5.09 -31.52 -17.48
CA LEU A 501 5.22 -30.89 -16.16
C LEU A 501 3.84 -30.74 -15.53
N GLN A 502 3.74 -30.95 -14.22
CA GLN A 502 2.52 -30.82 -13.45
C GLN A 502 2.76 -29.90 -12.26
N SER A 503 1.83 -28.95 -12.01
CA SER A 503 1.83 -28.16 -10.79
C SER A 503 1.40 -29.00 -9.59
N ALA A 504 1.63 -28.51 -8.37
CA ALA A 504 0.87 -28.97 -7.21
C ALA A 504 -0.61 -28.60 -7.39
N PRO A 505 -1.55 -29.35 -6.76
CA PRO A 505 -2.94 -28.94 -6.68
C PRO A 505 -3.07 -27.55 -6.04
N ASP A 506 -3.92 -26.71 -6.61
CA ASP A 506 -4.28 -25.42 -6.02
C ASP A 506 -5.27 -25.57 -4.85
N GLY A 507 -5.72 -24.48 -4.25
CA GLY A 507 -6.67 -24.47 -3.14
C GLY A 507 -8.04 -25.09 -3.47
N GLU A 508 -8.36 -25.26 -4.76
CA GLU A 508 -9.57 -25.91 -5.27
C GLU A 508 -9.31 -27.36 -5.72
N GLY A 509 -8.08 -27.85 -5.59
CA GLY A 509 -7.64 -29.17 -5.99
C GLY A 509 -7.38 -29.33 -7.49
N SER A 510 -7.31 -28.24 -8.25
CA SER A 510 -6.99 -28.27 -9.68
C SER A 510 -5.48 -28.31 -9.90
N GLU A 511 -5.04 -29.07 -10.91
CA GLU A 511 -3.64 -29.19 -11.31
C GLU A 511 -3.43 -28.63 -12.71
N SER A 512 -2.40 -27.84 -12.90
CA SER A 512 -1.98 -27.37 -14.22
C SER A 512 -0.99 -28.35 -14.86
N VAL A 513 -1.11 -28.56 -16.16
CA VAL A 513 -0.23 -29.45 -16.95
C VAL A 513 0.32 -28.73 -18.14
N LEU A 514 1.64 -28.56 -18.17
CA LEU A 514 2.39 -27.99 -19.29
C LEU A 514 3.10 -29.12 -20.06
N THR A 515 2.91 -29.14 -21.37
CA THR A 515 3.60 -30.10 -22.24
C THR A 515 4.58 -29.38 -23.15
N LEU A 516 5.81 -29.84 -23.15
CA LEU A 516 6.86 -29.39 -24.06
C LEU A 516 7.20 -30.50 -25.04
N GLN A 517 7.51 -30.15 -26.28
CA GLN A 517 7.95 -31.09 -27.32
C GLN A 517 9.29 -30.64 -27.91
N GLU A 518 10.23 -31.54 -28.00
CA GLU A 518 11.48 -31.32 -28.72
C GLU A 518 11.23 -31.23 -30.22
N LYS A 519 11.67 -30.14 -30.82
CA LYS A 519 11.63 -29.89 -32.26
C LYS A 519 12.83 -29.06 -32.68
N ASP A 520 13.57 -29.54 -33.69
CA ASP A 520 14.75 -28.85 -34.23
C ASP A 520 15.83 -28.57 -33.18
N GLY A 521 16.06 -29.52 -32.25
CA GLY A 521 17.09 -29.43 -31.22
C GLY A 521 16.75 -28.47 -30.06
N ARG A 522 15.47 -28.14 -29.86
CA ARG A 522 15.00 -27.28 -28.78
C ARG A 522 13.60 -27.71 -28.30
N TYR A 523 13.31 -27.50 -27.05
CA TYR A 523 11.96 -27.71 -26.52
C TYR A 523 11.06 -26.51 -26.83
N ARG A 524 9.80 -26.79 -27.22
CA ARG A 524 8.76 -25.80 -27.47
C ARG A 524 7.50 -26.18 -26.70
N ILE A 525 6.75 -25.19 -26.27
CA ILE A 525 5.46 -25.40 -25.63
C ILE A 525 4.50 -26.00 -26.65
N LEU A 526 3.89 -27.11 -26.29
CA LEU A 526 2.89 -27.80 -27.11
C LEU A 526 1.48 -27.53 -26.61
N SER A 527 1.25 -27.61 -25.29
CA SER A 527 -0.07 -27.39 -24.70
C SER A 527 0.02 -26.96 -23.23
N TYR A 528 -1.00 -26.27 -22.78
CA TYR A 528 -1.23 -25.96 -21.37
C TYR A 528 -2.69 -26.26 -21.02
N ARG A 529 -2.93 -26.99 -19.95
CA ARG A 529 -4.26 -27.40 -19.50
C ARG A 529 -4.38 -27.37 -17.98
N ILE A 530 -5.61 -27.16 -17.51
CA ILE A 530 -5.97 -27.24 -16.09
C ILE A 530 -6.86 -28.48 -15.90
N LYS A 531 -6.40 -29.42 -15.09
CA LYS A 531 -7.18 -30.59 -14.68
C LYS A 531 -7.92 -30.24 -13.41
N LYS A 532 -9.24 -30.17 -13.48
CA LYS A 532 -10.08 -29.97 -12.29
C LYS A 532 -10.10 -31.25 -11.45
N ALA A 533 -10.13 -31.08 -10.12
CA ALA A 533 -10.43 -32.20 -9.22
C ALA A 533 -11.81 -32.81 -9.59
N GLU A 534 -11.86 -34.14 -9.69
CA GLU A 534 -13.14 -34.88 -9.93
C GLU A 534 -14.03 -34.91 -8.69
#